data_648e9eb11058490b74a487178fc5e65d
#
_entry.id   648e9eb11058490b74a487178fc5e65d
#
_cell.length_a   1.000
_cell.length_b   1.000
_cell.length_c   1.000
_cell.angle_alpha   90.00
_cell.angle_beta   90.00
_cell.angle_gamma   90.00
#
_symmetry.space_group_name_H-M   'P 1'
#
loop_
_entity.id
_entity.type
_entity.pdbx_description
1 polymer ?
#
loop_
_entity_poly.entity_id
_entity_poly.type
_entity_poly.pdbx_seq_one_letter_code
_entity_poly.pdbx_strand_id
1 'polypeptide(L)'
;MARMTSSDALADLRPRLPSPLEEAVDARFERHGVRLLLKRDDLVHPELVGNKWRKLAPNLAAAGGRTVLTFGGAYSNHLRATAAAGRLLGLRTVGVVRGEELADRPLNPSLARCAADGMRLCFVTRSVYRRKTDPDTLAAVLRAAGAEDALVVPEGGSNAAAVRGCVELGRELA
;
A
#
# COMPACT_ATOMS: atom_id res chain seq x y z
N MET A 1 3.72 -25.32 17.83
CA MET A 1 2.88 -24.41 17.01
C MET A 1 3.61 -24.14 15.69
N ALA A 2 3.09 -24.63 14.58
CA ALA A 2 3.66 -24.35 13.25
C ALA A 2 3.55 -22.83 12.97
N ARG A 3 4.66 -22.19 12.58
CA ARG A 3 4.63 -20.80 12.10
C ARG A 3 3.84 -20.79 10.79
N MET A 4 2.69 -20.14 10.79
CA MET A 4 1.97 -19.81 9.54
C MET A 4 2.92 -19.14 8.57
N THR A 5 2.92 -19.58 7.32
CA THR A 5 3.70 -18.89 6.28
C THR A 5 3.07 -17.54 5.98
N SER A 6 3.87 -16.58 5.52
CA SER A 6 3.34 -15.27 5.11
C SER A 6 2.29 -15.38 3.99
N SER A 7 2.33 -16.45 3.20
CA SER A 7 1.35 -16.75 2.16
C SER A 7 0.00 -17.17 2.75
N ASP A 8 0.01 -18.01 3.79
CA ASP A 8 -1.21 -18.47 4.47
C ASP A 8 -1.92 -17.29 5.16
N ALA A 9 -1.15 -16.43 5.83
CA ALA A 9 -1.69 -15.23 6.47
C ALA A 9 -2.33 -14.25 5.47
N LEU A 10 -1.80 -14.15 4.24
CA LEU A 10 -2.42 -13.33 3.18
C LEU A 10 -3.71 -13.96 2.65
N ALA A 11 -3.78 -15.29 2.55
CA ALA A 11 -4.99 -16.00 2.15
C ALA A 11 -6.11 -15.81 3.18
N ASP A 12 -5.79 -15.71 4.46
CA ASP A 12 -6.75 -15.46 5.54
C ASP A 12 -7.44 -14.08 5.45
N LEU A 13 -6.83 -13.13 4.74
CA LEU A 13 -7.47 -11.84 4.45
C LEU A 13 -8.64 -11.94 3.47
N ARG A 14 -8.82 -13.11 2.82
CA ARG A 14 -9.94 -13.45 1.93
C ARG A 14 -10.23 -12.38 0.87
N PRO A 15 -9.26 -12.05 0.03
CA PRO A 15 -9.51 -11.09 -1.06
C PRO A 15 -10.56 -11.63 -2.02
N ARG A 16 -11.45 -10.77 -2.49
CA ARG A 16 -12.45 -11.11 -3.51
C ARG A 16 -11.82 -11.00 -4.89
N LEU A 17 -11.26 -12.10 -5.37
CA LEU A 17 -10.67 -12.22 -6.72
C LEU A 17 -11.35 -13.36 -7.49
N PRO A 18 -11.56 -13.20 -8.81
CA PRO A 18 -11.34 -11.98 -9.60
C PRO A 18 -12.24 -10.83 -9.14
N SER A 19 -11.77 -9.58 -9.27
CA SER A 19 -12.64 -8.43 -9.00
C SER A 19 -13.71 -8.28 -10.07
N PRO A 20 -14.93 -7.80 -9.74
CA PRO A 20 -15.99 -7.67 -10.72
C PRO A 20 -15.61 -6.71 -11.87
N LEU A 21 -16.15 -6.99 -13.05
CA LEU A 21 -16.15 -6.08 -14.18
C LEU A 21 -17.60 -5.63 -14.39
N GLU A 22 -17.88 -4.37 -14.18
CA GLU A 22 -19.22 -3.78 -14.27
C GLU A 22 -19.31 -2.80 -15.44
N GLU A 23 -20.39 -2.84 -16.18
CA GLU A 23 -20.66 -1.85 -17.21
C GLU A 23 -21.34 -0.64 -16.58
N ALA A 24 -20.78 0.54 -16.80
CA ALA A 24 -21.39 1.80 -16.40
C ALA A 24 -22.10 2.43 -17.60
N VAL A 25 -23.42 2.51 -17.49
CA VAL A 25 -24.26 3.14 -18.50
C VAL A 25 -24.14 4.65 -18.41
N ASP A 26 -23.72 5.29 -19.51
CA ASP A 26 -23.61 6.76 -19.60
C ASP A 26 -23.88 7.18 -21.05
N ALA A 27 -24.94 7.94 -21.26
CA ALA A 27 -25.39 8.38 -22.58
C ALA A 27 -24.32 9.14 -23.37
N ARG A 28 -23.34 9.76 -22.70
CA ARG A 28 -22.21 10.44 -23.36
C ARG A 28 -21.29 9.46 -24.11
N PHE A 29 -21.15 8.24 -23.62
CA PHE A 29 -20.36 7.19 -24.25
C PHE A 29 -21.20 6.38 -25.25
N GLU A 30 -22.44 6.04 -24.89
CA GLU A 30 -23.34 5.22 -25.70
C GLU A 30 -23.61 5.86 -27.07
N ARG A 31 -23.85 7.18 -27.14
CA ARG A 31 -24.05 7.89 -28.42
C ARG A 31 -22.86 7.81 -29.39
N HIS A 32 -21.68 7.42 -28.88
CA HIS A 32 -20.47 7.20 -29.68
C HIS A 32 -20.13 5.72 -29.85
N GLY A 33 -21.03 4.81 -29.45
CA GLY A 33 -20.81 3.36 -29.55
C GLY A 33 -19.72 2.86 -28.59
N VAL A 34 -19.41 3.62 -27.52
CA VAL A 34 -18.37 3.26 -26.55
C VAL A 34 -19.02 2.65 -25.32
N ARG A 35 -18.54 1.46 -24.93
CA ARG A 35 -18.90 0.83 -23.66
C ARG A 35 -17.90 1.26 -22.57
N LEU A 36 -18.42 1.71 -21.44
CA LEU A 36 -17.59 2.05 -20.26
C LEU A 36 -17.61 0.88 -19.28
N LEU A 37 -16.45 0.25 -19.08
CA LEU A 37 -16.30 -0.87 -18.16
C LEU A 37 -15.48 -0.43 -16.94
N LEU A 38 -15.96 -0.73 -15.75
CA LEU A 38 -15.32 -0.48 -14.46
C LEU A 38 -14.79 -1.79 -13.88
N LYS A 39 -13.48 -1.91 -13.76
CA LYS A 39 -12.85 -2.99 -13.01
C LYS A 39 -12.85 -2.63 -11.52
N ARG A 40 -13.66 -3.33 -10.73
CA ARG A 40 -13.99 -2.98 -9.35
C ARG A 40 -12.94 -3.49 -8.37
N ASP A 41 -11.69 -3.06 -8.53
CA ASP A 41 -10.61 -3.40 -7.58
C ASP A 41 -10.83 -2.79 -6.18
N ASP A 42 -11.71 -1.81 -6.06
CA ASP A 42 -12.18 -1.28 -4.78
C ASP A 42 -12.94 -2.32 -3.94
N LEU A 43 -13.48 -3.36 -4.58
CA LEU A 43 -14.19 -4.45 -3.91
C LEU A 43 -13.30 -5.65 -3.56
N VAL A 44 -12.03 -5.64 -3.94
CA VAL A 44 -11.10 -6.75 -3.64
C VAL A 44 -10.96 -6.97 -2.14
N HIS A 45 -10.81 -5.89 -1.38
CA HIS A 45 -10.71 -5.96 0.07
C HIS A 45 -11.20 -4.65 0.71
N PRO A 46 -12.00 -4.71 1.79
CA PRO A 46 -12.62 -3.52 2.36
C PRO A 46 -11.64 -2.48 2.92
N GLU A 47 -10.47 -2.91 3.37
CA GLU A 47 -9.49 -2.03 4.00
C GLU A 47 -8.24 -1.78 3.12
N LEU A 48 -7.87 -2.71 2.24
CA LEU A 48 -6.78 -2.54 1.27
C LEU A 48 -7.35 -2.03 -0.06
N VAL A 49 -7.86 -0.82 -0.04
CA VAL A 49 -8.71 -0.25 -1.09
C VAL A 49 -8.01 -0.12 -2.44
N GLY A 50 -8.74 -0.40 -3.51
CA GLY A 50 -8.33 -0.27 -4.90
C GLY A 50 -7.19 -1.23 -5.27
N ASN A 51 -6.34 -0.83 -6.19
CA ASN A 51 -5.23 -1.65 -6.68
C ASN A 51 -4.14 -1.97 -5.64
N LYS A 52 -4.32 -1.53 -4.38
CA LYS A 52 -3.28 -1.70 -3.35
C LYS A 52 -3.13 -3.14 -2.91
N TRP A 53 -4.22 -3.92 -2.90
CA TRP A 53 -4.11 -5.37 -2.67
C TRP A 53 -3.10 -6.00 -3.65
N ARG A 54 -3.29 -5.82 -4.95
CA ARG A 54 -2.46 -6.46 -5.99
C ARG A 54 -0.98 -6.10 -5.85
N LYS A 55 -0.70 -4.83 -5.54
CA LYS A 55 0.68 -4.35 -5.37
C LYS A 55 1.32 -4.76 -4.04
N LEU A 56 0.52 -4.82 -2.97
CA LEU A 56 1.05 -5.09 -1.64
C LEU A 56 1.20 -6.59 -1.34
N ALA A 57 0.29 -7.44 -1.79
CA ALA A 57 0.30 -8.85 -1.45
C ALA A 57 1.66 -9.54 -1.67
N PRO A 58 2.34 -9.41 -2.83
CA PRO A 58 3.66 -10.01 -3.02
C PRO A 58 4.76 -9.37 -2.14
N ASN A 59 4.65 -8.08 -1.84
CA ASN A 59 5.58 -7.40 -0.94
C ASN A 59 5.41 -7.87 0.51
N LEU A 60 4.17 -8.03 0.96
CA LEU A 60 3.84 -8.50 2.31
C LEU A 60 4.24 -9.96 2.49
N ALA A 61 4.05 -10.81 1.46
CA ALA A 61 4.56 -12.18 1.47
C ALA A 61 6.08 -12.24 1.69
N ALA A 62 6.82 -11.32 1.09
CA ALA A 62 8.27 -11.20 1.24
C ALA A 62 8.72 -10.57 2.57
N ALA A 63 7.82 -10.04 3.38
CA ALA A 63 8.18 -9.37 4.62
C ALA A 63 8.81 -10.34 5.65
N GLY A 64 8.33 -11.59 5.71
CA GLY A 64 8.93 -12.62 6.60
C GLY A 64 8.92 -12.22 8.08
N GLY A 65 7.93 -11.46 8.53
CA GLY A 65 7.84 -10.95 9.90
C GLY A 65 8.64 -9.65 10.16
N ARG A 66 9.40 -9.14 9.19
CA ARG A 66 10.12 -7.87 9.30
C ARG A 66 9.17 -6.68 9.34
N THR A 67 9.63 -5.57 9.90
CA THR A 67 8.95 -4.28 9.75
C THR A 67 8.82 -3.93 8.27
N VAL A 68 7.67 -3.42 7.86
CA VAL A 68 7.46 -2.89 6.51
C VAL A 68 7.55 -1.36 6.57
N LEU A 69 8.53 -0.78 5.89
CA LEU A 69 8.67 0.67 5.76
C LEU A 69 8.27 1.10 4.36
N THR A 70 7.46 2.14 4.28
CA THR A 70 7.05 2.71 2.99
C THR A 70 6.92 4.23 3.02
N PHE A 71 6.69 4.84 1.87
CA PHE A 71 6.68 6.28 1.65
C PHE A 71 5.33 6.75 1.11
N GLY A 72 4.92 7.95 1.51
CA GLY A 72 3.71 8.56 0.98
C GLY A 72 3.52 10.02 1.39
N GLY A 73 2.58 10.71 0.74
CA GLY A 73 2.09 12.01 1.19
C GLY A 73 0.99 11.87 2.23
N ALA A 74 0.53 12.99 2.76
CA ALA A 74 -0.46 13.07 3.85
C ALA A 74 -1.81 12.38 3.58
N TYR A 75 -2.20 12.22 2.32
CA TYR A 75 -3.44 11.54 1.91
C TYR A 75 -3.18 10.27 1.09
N SER A 76 -2.04 9.62 1.31
CA SER A 76 -1.62 8.44 0.56
C SER A 76 -2.51 7.23 0.85
N ASN A 77 -3.24 6.75 -0.17
CA ASN A 77 -3.94 5.47 -0.10
C ASN A 77 -2.98 4.28 0.07
N HIS A 78 -1.72 4.45 -0.33
CA HIS A 78 -0.70 3.41 -0.15
C HIS A 78 -0.30 3.29 1.33
N LEU A 79 -0.08 4.41 2.03
CA LEU A 79 0.16 4.38 3.48
C LEU A 79 -1.02 3.73 4.22
N ARG A 80 -2.24 4.13 3.90
CA ARG A 80 -3.45 3.57 4.52
C ARG A 80 -3.55 2.05 4.33
N ALA A 81 -3.37 1.59 3.10
CA ALA A 81 -3.44 0.16 2.81
C ALA A 81 -2.29 -0.62 3.49
N THR A 82 -1.09 -0.05 3.56
CA THR A 82 0.04 -0.69 4.26
C THR A 82 -0.19 -0.74 5.77
N ALA A 83 -0.75 0.31 6.37
CA ALA A 83 -1.10 0.33 7.79
C ALA A 83 -2.15 -0.72 8.12
N ALA A 84 -3.25 -0.76 7.34
CA ALA A 84 -4.31 -1.76 7.51
C ALA A 84 -3.78 -3.20 7.36
N ALA A 85 -2.93 -3.44 6.34
CA ALA A 85 -2.29 -4.73 6.16
C ALA A 85 -1.40 -5.12 7.35
N GLY A 86 -0.63 -4.15 7.87
CA GLY A 86 0.18 -4.37 9.07
C GLY A 86 -0.65 -4.81 10.26
N ARG A 87 -1.76 -4.12 10.55
CA ARG A 87 -2.67 -4.48 11.63
C ARG A 87 -3.28 -5.87 11.43
N LEU A 88 -3.76 -6.16 10.22
CA LEU A 88 -4.42 -7.44 9.90
C LEU A 88 -3.47 -8.63 9.95
N LEU A 89 -2.20 -8.43 9.58
CA LEU A 89 -1.17 -9.48 9.51
C LEU A 89 -0.25 -9.52 10.75
N GLY A 90 -0.45 -8.63 11.73
CA GLY A 90 0.43 -8.52 12.90
C GLY A 90 1.85 -8.05 12.55
N LEU A 91 2.04 -7.29 11.45
CA LEU A 91 3.32 -6.74 11.03
C LEU A 91 3.49 -5.30 11.53
N ARG A 92 4.69 -4.99 12.01
CA ARG A 92 5.03 -3.59 12.29
C ARG A 92 5.14 -2.81 10.99
N THR A 93 4.58 -1.60 10.96
CA THR A 93 4.64 -0.73 9.78
C THR A 93 5.19 0.65 10.12
N VAL A 94 5.96 1.22 9.21
CA VAL A 94 6.49 2.59 9.28
C VAL A 94 6.13 3.33 8.00
N GLY A 95 5.47 4.47 8.15
CA GLY A 95 5.12 5.38 7.07
C GLY A 95 6.02 6.61 7.08
N VAL A 96 6.88 6.75 6.08
CA VAL A 96 7.67 7.96 5.88
C VAL A 96 6.83 8.98 5.11
N VAL A 97 6.42 10.03 5.82
CA VAL A 97 5.49 11.03 5.33
C VAL A 97 6.25 12.25 4.79
N ARG A 98 5.89 12.65 3.57
CA ARG A 98 6.42 13.87 2.97
C ARG A 98 5.81 15.12 3.61
N GLY A 99 6.65 15.96 4.21
CA GLY A 99 6.26 17.22 4.84
C GLY A 99 6.53 17.19 6.35
N GLU A 100 7.71 17.64 6.75
CA GLU A 100 8.10 17.74 8.17
C GLU A 100 7.18 18.70 8.94
N GLU A 101 6.63 19.71 8.24
CA GLU A 101 5.69 20.68 8.79
C GLU A 101 4.39 20.08 9.32
N LEU A 102 4.15 18.80 9.04
CA LEU A 102 2.98 18.06 9.51
C LEU A 102 3.21 17.39 10.88
N ALA A 103 4.46 17.28 11.32
CA ALA A 103 4.80 16.59 12.57
C ALA A 103 4.15 17.24 13.80
N ASP A 104 4.13 18.57 13.82
CA ASP A 104 3.62 19.39 14.94
C ASP A 104 2.16 19.81 14.76
N ARG A 105 1.44 19.21 13.80
CA ARG A 105 0.04 19.52 13.52
C ARG A 105 -0.86 18.34 13.87
N PRO A 106 -2.14 18.57 14.17
CA PRO A 106 -3.12 17.50 14.26
C PRO A 106 -3.12 16.67 12.99
N LEU A 107 -3.13 15.35 13.15
CA LEU A 107 -3.16 14.42 12.02
C LEU A 107 -4.44 14.63 11.22
N ASN A 108 -4.35 14.72 9.92
CA ASN A 108 -5.51 14.68 9.05
C ASN A 108 -6.18 13.28 9.13
N PRO A 109 -7.43 13.10 8.69
CA PRO A 109 -8.14 11.83 8.83
C PRO A 109 -7.42 10.62 8.22
N SER A 110 -6.64 10.82 7.15
CA SER A 110 -5.88 9.73 6.50
C SER A 110 -4.71 9.26 7.36
N LEU A 111 -3.91 10.18 7.89
CA LEU A 111 -2.77 9.86 8.77
C LEU A 111 -3.25 9.38 10.14
N ALA A 112 -4.33 9.96 10.68
CA ALA A 112 -4.95 9.49 11.91
C ALA A 112 -5.38 8.02 11.80
N ARG A 113 -5.97 7.63 10.66
CA ARG A 113 -6.30 6.22 10.41
C ARG A 113 -5.06 5.34 10.33
N CYS A 114 -3.98 5.78 9.67
CA CYS A 114 -2.72 5.03 9.64
C CYS A 114 -2.16 4.81 11.06
N ALA A 115 -2.18 5.84 11.90
CA ALA A 115 -1.74 5.75 13.29
C ALA A 115 -2.64 4.81 14.12
N ALA A 116 -3.96 4.91 13.95
CA ALA A 116 -4.92 4.02 14.61
C ALA A 116 -4.74 2.54 14.21
N ASP A 117 -4.31 2.28 12.98
CA ASP A 117 -3.95 0.94 12.50
C ASP A 117 -2.53 0.51 12.97
N GLY A 118 -1.87 1.27 13.84
CA GLY A 118 -0.58 0.93 14.46
C GLY A 118 0.65 1.29 13.61
N MET A 119 0.47 2.05 12.53
CA MET A 119 1.60 2.53 11.73
C MET A 119 2.35 3.66 12.46
N ARG A 120 3.66 3.51 12.62
CA ARG A 120 4.50 4.61 13.07
C ARG A 120 4.72 5.59 11.93
N LEU A 121 4.40 6.87 12.16
CA LEU A 121 4.56 7.94 11.19
C LEU A 121 5.90 8.66 11.44
N CYS A 122 6.73 8.78 10.40
CA CYS A 122 7.98 9.51 10.40
C CYS A 122 7.91 10.63 9.36
N PHE A 123 7.90 11.87 9.82
CA PHE A 123 7.80 13.02 8.92
C PHE A 123 9.19 13.45 8.48
N VAL A 124 9.37 13.70 7.19
CA VAL A 124 10.64 14.12 6.60
C VAL A 124 10.47 15.33 5.70
N THR A 125 11.53 16.12 5.55
CA THR A 125 11.53 17.26 4.62
C THR A 125 11.23 16.83 3.20
N ARG A 126 10.72 17.74 2.38
CA ARG A 126 10.50 17.48 0.95
C ARG A 126 11.81 17.19 0.20
N SER A 127 12.93 17.71 0.68
CA SER A 127 14.26 17.47 0.11
C SER A 127 14.73 16.04 0.40
N VAL A 128 14.61 15.57 1.63
CA VAL A 128 14.89 14.18 2.03
C VAL A 128 13.98 13.22 1.26
N TYR A 129 12.68 13.52 1.22
CA TYR A 129 11.70 12.68 0.52
C TYR A 129 12.00 12.52 -0.98
N ARG A 130 12.47 13.57 -1.66
CA ARG A 130 12.89 13.48 -3.08
C ARG A 130 14.07 12.55 -3.28
N ARG A 131 14.97 12.45 -2.30
CA ARG A 131 16.16 11.57 -2.34
C ARG A 131 15.95 10.20 -1.70
N LYS A 132 14.70 9.78 -1.43
CA LYS A 132 14.37 8.51 -0.75
C LYS A 132 14.91 7.23 -1.43
N THR A 133 15.35 7.33 -2.69
CA THR A 133 15.98 6.23 -3.44
C THR A 133 17.51 6.28 -3.39
N ASP A 134 18.09 7.37 -2.88
CA ASP A 134 19.52 7.48 -2.64
C ASP A 134 19.91 6.60 -1.44
N PRO A 135 20.91 5.72 -1.56
CA PRO A 135 21.26 4.74 -0.53
C PRO A 135 21.57 5.38 0.83
N ASP A 136 22.32 6.49 0.86
CA ASP A 136 22.72 7.14 2.10
C ASP A 136 21.54 7.82 2.78
N THR A 137 20.68 8.47 1.97
CA THR A 137 19.44 9.08 2.45
C THR A 137 18.50 8.01 3.00
N LEU A 138 18.33 6.90 2.31
CA LEU A 138 17.49 5.79 2.76
C LEU A 138 18.02 5.18 4.06
N ALA A 139 19.34 4.94 4.16
CA ALA A 139 19.96 4.43 5.35
C ALA A 139 19.77 5.39 6.55
N ALA A 140 19.88 6.70 6.34
CA ALA A 140 19.61 7.70 7.37
C ALA A 140 18.14 7.69 7.83
N VAL A 141 17.20 7.56 6.91
CA VAL A 141 15.76 7.45 7.21
C VAL A 141 15.47 6.16 7.99
N LEU A 142 16.03 5.03 7.60
CA LEU A 142 15.87 3.74 8.30
C LEU A 142 16.37 3.83 9.74
N ARG A 143 17.58 4.40 9.96
CA ARG A 143 18.14 4.63 11.32
C ARG A 143 17.24 5.54 12.15
N ALA A 144 16.86 6.70 11.61
CA ALA A 144 15.98 7.63 12.31
C ALA A 144 14.61 7.01 12.65
N ALA A 145 14.19 6.08 11.82
CA ALA A 145 12.99 5.29 12.04
C ALA A 145 13.24 4.06 12.96
N GLY A 146 14.46 3.73 13.41
CA GLY A 146 14.77 2.49 14.15
C GLY A 146 14.21 1.26 13.44
N ALA A 147 14.44 1.17 12.13
CA ALA A 147 13.87 0.16 11.26
C ALA A 147 14.90 -0.29 10.20
N GLU A 148 16.15 -0.46 10.61
CA GLU A 148 17.29 -0.76 9.74
C GLU A 148 17.12 -2.09 9.00
N ASP A 149 16.44 -3.04 9.62
CA ASP A 149 16.11 -4.37 9.07
C ASP A 149 14.81 -4.42 8.27
N ALA A 150 14.12 -3.28 8.11
CA ALA A 150 12.81 -3.24 7.48
C ALA A 150 12.85 -3.67 6.01
N LEU A 151 11.77 -4.34 5.57
CA LEU A 151 11.48 -4.43 4.15
C LEU A 151 11.01 -3.06 3.66
N VAL A 152 11.79 -2.46 2.78
CA VAL A 152 11.42 -1.19 2.14
C VAL A 152 10.52 -1.46 0.94
N VAL A 153 9.29 -0.97 1.03
CA VAL A 153 8.33 -0.97 -0.08
C VAL A 153 8.29 0.44 -0.66
N PRO A 154 8.61 0.63 -1.94
CA PRO A 154 8.64 1.97 -2.54
C PRO A 154 7.30 2.69 -2.49
N GLU A 155 7.32 4.00 -2.70
CA GLU A 155 6.11 4.83 -2.81
C GLU A 155 5.10 4.22 -3.82
N GLY A 156 3.84 4.10 -3.38
CA GLY A 156 2.79 3.48 -4.19
C GLY A 156 2.95 1.97 -4.40
N GLY A 157 3.95 1.33 -3.79
CA GLY A 157 4.25 -0.09 -3.95
C GLY A 157 4.91 -0.42 -5.30
N SER A 158 5.50 0.56 -5.98
CA SER A 158 5.96 0.40 -7.37
C SER A 158 7.34 -0.26 -7.47
N ASN A 159 7.35 -1.59 -7.50
CA ASN A 159 8.55 -2.43 -7.68
C ASN A 159 8.21 -3.69 -8.50
N ALA A 160 9.21 -4.53 -8.79
CA ALA A 160 9.02 -5.76 -9.54
C ALA A 160 8.02 -6.74 -8.87
N ALA A 161 7.98 -6.80 -7.55
CA ALA A 161 6.99 -7.62 -6.82
C ALA A 161 5.56 -7.13 -7.10
N ALA A 162 5.33 -5.81 -7.05
CA ALA A 162 4.04 -5.22 -7.38
C ALA A 162 3.61 -5.47 -8.83
N VAL A 163 4.56 -5.40 -9.78
CA VAL A 163 4.28 -5.74 -11.20
C VAL A 163 3.79 -7.18 -11.30
N ARG A 164 4.48 -8.14 -10.66
CA ARG A 164 4.02 -9.54 -10.63
C ARG A 164 2.62 -9.68 -10.02
N GLY A 165 2.33 -8.95 -8.95
CA GLY A 165 0.99 -8.97 -8.34
C GLY A 165 -0.11 -8.39 -9.22
N CYS A 166 0.24 -7.53 -10.19
CA CYS A 166 -0.72 -6.95 -11.13
C CYS A 166 -0.93 -7.80 -12.40
N VAL A 167 -0.12 -8.85 -12.63
CA VAL A 167 -0.29 -9.72 -13.81
C VAL A 167 -1.67 -10.36 -13.85
N GLU A 168 -2.21 -10.73 -12.69
CA GLU A 168 -3.54 -11.33 -12.59
C GLU A 168 -4.65 -10.41 -13.10
N LEU A 169 -4.53 -9.10 -12.91
CA LEU A 169 -5.46 -8.12 -13.48
C LEU A 169 -5.53 -8.24 -15.01
N GLY A 170 -4.38 -8.41 -15.67
CA GLY A 170 -4.34 -8.60 -17.12
C GLY A 170 -5.08 -9.88 -17.54
N ARG A 171 -4.90 -10.97 -16.79
CA ARG A 171 -5.61 -12.25 -17.06
C ARG A 171 -7.11 -12.15 -16.82
N GLU A 172 -7.54 -11.37 -15.85
CA GLU A 172 -8.95 -11.14 -15.57
C GLU A 172 -9.66 -10.29 -16.65
N LEU A 173 -8.90 -9.58 -17.48
CA LEU A 173 -9.40 -8.70 -18.55
C LEU A 173 -9.24 -9.31 -19.95
N ALA A 174 -8.48 -10.39 -20.11
CA ALA A 174 -8.29 -11.10 -21.36
C ALA A 174 -9.44 -12.05 -21.65
#